data_babcb34b148e8ef59f32d5961dbb48cc
#
_entry.id   babcb34b148e8ef59f32d5961dbb48cc
#
_cell.length_a   1.000
_cell.length_b   1.000
_cell.length_c   1.000
_cell.angle_alpha   90.00
_cell.angle_beta   90.00
_cell.angle_gamma   90.00
#
_symmetry.space_group_name_H-M   'P 1'
#
loop_
_entity.id
_entity.type
_entity.pdbx_description
1 polymer ?
#
loop_
_entity_poly.entity_id
_entity_poly.type
_entity_poly.pdbx_seq_one_letter_code
_entity_poly.pdbx_strand_id
1 'polypeptide(L)'
;LSDPVGTDGEGNDITFMDILGTDQEELEEEVIRRVTLQRVRKLLEKLPPRERLVLELRYGLVDGRVYPQHEVARRLGISRSYVSRVEKHGLEMLRKALEKGEEE
;
A
#
# COMPACT_ATOMS: atom_id res chain seq x y z
N LEU A 1 -20.89 -9.86 5.68
CA LEU A 1 -20.53 -9.61 5.31
C LEU A 1 -20.42 -9.22 4.39
N SER A 2 -20.60 -9.23 4.27
CA SER A 2 -20.55 -8.91 3.57
C SER A 2 -19.97 -8.48 2.80
N ASP A 3 -19.93 -8.60 2.19
CA ASP A 3 -19.29 -8.20 1.64
C ASP A 3 -18.92 -7.14 1.31
N PRO A 4 -18.84 -6.86 1.78
CA PRO A 4 -18.19 -5.59 1.72
C PRO A 4 -16.85 -5.64 1.06
N VAL A 5 -16.70 -6.50 0.16
CA VAL A 5 -15.41 -6.68 -0.51
C VAL A 5 -14.94 -5.38 -1.14
N GLY A 6 -15.81 -4.73 -1.89
CA GLY A 6 -15.46 -3.47 -2.52
C GLY A 6 -15.18 -2.39 -1.50
N THR A 7 -15.99 -2.37 -0.45
CA THR A 7 -15.82 -1.40 0.60
C THR A 7 -14.50 -1.59 1.32
N ASP A 8 -14.16 -2.85 1.61
CA ASP A 8 -12.91 -3.14 2.27
C ASP A 8 -11.73 -2.69 1.45
N GLY A 9 -11.77 -2.93 0.16
CA GLY A 9 -10.69 -2.51 -0.71
C GLY A 9 -10.50 -1.02 -0.71
N GLU A 10 -11.61 -0.30 -0.76
CA GLU A 10 -11.56 1.15 -0.74
C GLU A 10 -11.00 1.66 0.58
N GLY A 11 -11.42 1.07 1.68
CA GLY A 11 -10.91 1.46 2.98
C GLY A 11 -9.43 1.20 3.11
N ASN A 12 -8.96 0.07 2.59
CA ASN A 12 -7.55 -0.26 2.64
C ASN A 12 -6.72 0.72 1.83
N ASP A 13 -7.22 1.13 0.67
CA ASP A 13 -6.50 2.09 -0.15
C ASP A 13 -6.36 3.43 0.56
N ILE A 14 -7.41 3.87 1.23
CA ILE A 14 -7.35 5.12 1.97
C ILE A 14 -6.35 5.02 3.12
N THR A 15 -6.38 3.91 3.84
CA THR A 15 -5.43 3.69 4.93
C THR A 15 -4.00 3.71 4.42
N PHE A 16 -3.76 3.07 3.28
CA PHE A 16 -2.42 3.01 2.72
C PHE A 16 -1.93 4.41 2.34
N MET A 17 -2.79 5.20 1.70
CA MET A 17 -2.41 6.56 1.33
C MET A 17 -2.15 7.41 2.57
N ASP A 18 -2.91 7.18 3.64
CA ASP A 18 -2.70 7.90 4.88
C ASP A 18 -1.33 7.58 5.47
N ILE A 19 -0.94 6.32 5.42
CA ILE A 19 0.36 5.90 5.92
C ILE A 19 1.48 6.52 5.10
N LEU A 20 1.25 6.69 3.80
CA LEU A 20 2.23 7.32 2.93
C LEU A 20 2.37 8.82 3.19
N GLY A 21 1.47 9.40 3.98
CA GLY A 21 1.55 10.81 4.31
C GLY A 21 0.82 11.72 3.34
N THR A 22 -0.09 11.15 2.55
CA THR A 22 -0.88 11.96 1.63
C THR A 22 -1.86 12.83 2.42
N ASP A 23 -1.97 14.09 2.04
CA ASP A 23 -2.85 15.02 2.74
C ASP A 23 -4.30 14.67 2.47
N GLN A 24 -5.00 14.29 3.53
CA GLN A 24 -6.40 13.88 3.40
C GLN A 24 -7.28 15.03 2.97
N GLU A 25 -6.94 16.25 3.37
CA GLU A 25 -7.74 17.41 2.98
C GLU A 25 -7.67 17.65 1.48
N GLU A 26 -6.53 17.36 0.88
CA GLU A 26 -6.40 17.50 -0.57
C GLU A 26 -7.14 16.41 -1.31
N LEU A 27 -7.56 15.36 -0.61
CA LEU A 27 -8.25 14.24 -1.22
C LEU A 27 -9.75 14.27 -0.99
N GLU A 28 -10.30 15.43 -0.61
CA GLU A 28 -11.73 15.51 -0.37
C GLU A 28 -12.54 15.21 -1.63
N GLU A 29 -12.07 15.70 -2.77
CA GLU A 29 -12.77 15.44 -4.01
C GLU A 29 -12.48 14.03 -4.47
N GLU A 30 -13.54 13.35 -4.87
CA GLU A 30 -13.41 11.95 -5.27
C GLU A 30 -12.51 11.81 -6.48
N VAL A 31 -12.57 12.75 -7.41
CA VAL A 31 -11.75 12.68 -8.61
C VAL A 31 -10.26 12.74 -8.24
N ILE A 32 -9.90 13.65 -7.35
CA ILE A 32 -8.50 13.79 -6.94
C ILE A 32 -8.05 12.54 -6.21
N ARG A 33 -8.91 12.02 -5.35
CA ARG A 33 -8.57 10.79 -4.62
C ARG A 33 -8.32 9.64 -5.57
N ARG A 34 -9.16 9.51 -6.60
CA ARG A 34 -9.03 8.41 -7.54
C ARG A 34 -7.75 8.53 -8.36
N VAL A 35 -7.43 9.74 -8.80
CA VAL A 35 -6.22 9.95 -9.58
C VAL A 35 -4.98 9.67 -8.73
N THR A 36 -4.99 10.13 -7.48
CA THR A 36 -3.87 9.89 -6.57
C THR A 36 -3.69 8.40 -6.32
N LEU A 37 -4.78 7.68 -6.13
CA LEU A 37 -4.69 6.24 -5.92
C LEU A 37 -4.10 5.54 -7.13
N GLN A 38 -4.48 5.97 -8.32
CA GLN A 38 -3.92 5.37 -9.54
C GLN A 38 -2.41 5.60 -9.61
N ARG A 39 -1.95 6.78 -9.22
CA ARG A 39 -0.52 7.06 -9.18
C ARG A 39 0.19 6.13 -8.20
N VAL A 40 -0.39 5.99 -7.01
CA VAL A 40 0.20 5.14 -6.00
C VAL A 40 0.28 3.69 -6.50
N ARG A 41 -0.76 3.21 -7.14
CA ARG A 41 -0.76 1.84 -7.62
C ARG A 41 0.26 1.63 -8.73
N LYS A 42 0.43 2.61 -9.60
CA LYS A 42 1.46 2.50 -10.64
C LYS A 42 2.86 2.46 -10.04
N LEU A 43 3.10 3.30 -9.04
CA LEU A 43 4.39 3.31 -8.38
C LEU A 43 4.62 2.01 -7.63
N LEU A 44 3.56 1.47 -7.03
CA LEU A 44 3.65 0.19 -6.33
C LEU A 44 4.11 -0.92 -7.28
N GLU A 45 3.60 -0.91 -8.51
CA GLU A 45 3.98 -1.92 -9.49
C GLU A 45 5.44 -1.83 -9.88
N LYS A 46 6.05 -0.66 -9.70
CA LYS A 46 7.46 -0.46 -10.03
C LYS A 46 8.40 -0.84 -8.91
N LEU A 47 7.88 -1.12 -7.74
CA LEU A 47 8.72 -1.53 -6.62
C LEU A 47 9.35 -2.90 -6.90
N PRO A 48 10.50 -3.19 -6.28
CA PRO A 48 11.03 -4.54 -6.33
C PRO A 48 9.98 -5.53 -5.86
N PRO A 49 9.98 -6.75 -6.40
CA PRO A 49 8.89 -7.70 -6.09
C PRO A 49 8.68 -7.94 -4.61
N ARG A 50 9.77 -8.01 -3.83
CA ARG A 50 9.63 -8.32 -2.42
C ARG A 50 8.94 -7.18 -1.67
N GLU A 51 9.37 -5.95 -1.91
CA GLU A 51 8.73 -4.81 -1.27
C GLU A 51 7.28 -4.70 -1.68
N ARG A 52 7.00 -4.87 -2.97
CA ARG A 52 5.64 -4.80 -3.45
C ARG A 52 4.76 -5.86 -2.79
N LEU A 53 5.24 -7.09 -2.74
CA LEU A 53 4.44 -8.19 -2.19
C LEU A 53 4.14 -7.97 -0.71
N VAL A 54 5.15 -7.53 0.04
CA VAL A 54 4.95 -7.28 1.46
C VAL A 54 3.90 -6.19 1.67
N LEU A 55 3.98 -5.11 0.90
CA LEU A 55 3.01 -4.02 1.06
C LEU A 55 1.61 -4.47 0.64
N GLU A 56 1.51 -5.26 -0.43
CA GLU A 56 0.21 -5.75 -0.86
C GLU A 56 -0.45 -6.62 0.21
N LEU A 57 0.32 -7.45 0.87
CA LEU A 57 -0.22 -8.31 1.90
C LEU A 57 -0.51 -7.55 3.19
N ARG A 58 0.38 -6.64 3.57
CA ARG A 58 0.20 -5.91 4.81
C ARG A 58 -1.00 -4.97 4.79
N TYR A 59 -1.29 -4.38 3.63
CA TYR A 59 -2.33 -3.36 3.56
C TYR A 59 -3.52 -3.78 2.70
N GLY A 60 -3.58 -5.04 2.32
CA GLY A 60 -4.74 -5.56 1.62
C GLY A 60 -4.98 -4.91 0.27
N LEU A 61 -3.94 -4.69 -0.50
CA LEU A 61 -4.06 -3.93 -1.73
C LEU A 61 -4.49 -4.79 -2.92
N VAL A 62 -4.46 -6.10 -2.77
CA VAL A 62 -4.83 -7.00 -3.87
C VAL A 62 -6.13 -7.72 -3.57
N ASP A 63 -6.17 -8.46 -2.46
CA ASP A 63 -7.35 -9.27 -2.16
C ASP A 63 -8.20 -8.70 -1.04
N GLY A 64 -7.88 -7.51 -0.55
CA GLY A 64 -8.64 -6.87 0.50
C GLY A 64 -8.33 -7.39 1.89
N ARG A 65 -7.47 -8.38 2.02
CA ARG A 65 -7.14 -8.94 3.31
C ARG A 65 -5.85 -8.34 3.84
N VAL A 66 -5.90 -7.91 5.09
CA VAL A 66 -4.75 -7.30 5.77
C VAL A 66 -4.10 -8.37 6.63
N TYR A 67 -2.82 -8.61 6.41
CA TYR A 67 -2.09 -9.64 7.15
C TYR A 67 -1.09 -8.98 8.09
N PRO A 68 -1.03 -9.45 9.34
CA PRO A 68 0.00 -8.95 10.26
C PRO A 68 1.40 -9.42 9.82
N GLN A 69 2.42 -8.76 10.34
CA GLN A 69 3.78 -9.03 9.91
C GLN A 69 4.18 -10.50 10.11
N HIS A 70 3.75 -11.11 11.22
CA HIS A 70 4.13 -12.50 11.45
C HIS A 70 3.51 -13.43 10.42
N GLU A 71 2.31 -13.11 9.95
CA GLU A 71 1.67 -13.95 8.94
C GLU A 71 2.33 -13.75 7.58
N VAL A 72 2.72 -12.52 7.27
CA VAL A 72 3.44 -12.26 6.03
C VAL A 72 4.77 -13.02 6.06
N ALA A 73 5.46 -12.98 7.19
CA ALA A 73 6.73 -13.69 7.34
C ALA A 73 6.55 -15.19 7.11
N ARG A 74 5.48 -15.74 7.68
CA ARG A 74 5.23 -17.17 7.52
C ARG A 74 4.96 -17.51 6.05
N ARG A 75 4.16 -16.71 5.38
CA ARG A 75 3.79 -16.98 3.99
C ARG A 75 4.98 -16.87 3.04
N LEU A 76 5.89 -15.95 3.34
CA LEU A 76 7.03 -15.72 2.47
C LEU A 76 8.28 -16.50 2.89
N GLY A 77 8.22 -17.18 4.03
CA GLY A 77 9.37 -17.95 4.49
C GLY A 77 10.54 -17.10 4.93
N ILE A 78 10.27 -15.94 5.50
CA ILE A 78 11.32 -15.03 5.98
C ILE A 78 11.02 -14.63 7.42
N SER A 79 11.95 -13.98 8.07
CA SER A 79 11.77 -13.59 9.45
C SER A 79 10.84 -12.38 9.55
N ARG A 80 10.20 -12.24 10.70
CA ARG A 80 9.33 -11.09 10.93
C ARG A 80 10.11 -9.79 10.91
N SER A 81 11.32 -9.78 11.48
CA SER A 81 12.09 -8.56 11.47
C SER A 81 12.50 -8.17 10.05
N TYR A 82 12.71 -9.16 9.18
CA TYR A 82 13.00 -8.85 7.78
C TYR A 82 11.77 -8.27 7.11
N VAL A 83 10.58 -8.81 7.40
CA VAL A 83 9.34 -8.24 6.88
C VAL A 83 9.23 -6.77 7.27
N SER A 84 9.53 -6.47 8.53
CA SER A 84 9.46 -5.09 9.02
C SER A 84 10.39 -4.18 8.24
N ARG A 85 11.60 -4.63 7.98
CA ARG A 85 12.56 -3.81 7.22
C ARG A 85 12.13 -3.63 5.77
N VAL A 86 11.62 -4.69 5.15
CA VAL A 86 11.17 -4.61 3.76
C VAL A 86 9.97 -3.67 3.65
N GLU A 87 9.05 -3.78 4.59
CA GLU A 87 7.88 -2.91 4.60
C GLU A 87 8.29 -1.45 4.72
N LYS A 88 9.16 -1.15 5.65
CA LYS A 88 9.61 0.22 5.84
C LYS A 88 10.32 0.75 4.60
N HIS A 89 11.18 -0.07 4.02
CA HIS A 89 11.92 0.34 2.82
C HIS A 89 10.97 0.61 1.67
N GLY A 90 9.96 -0.27 1.47
CA GLY A 90 9.00 -0.07 0.41
C GLY A 90 8.20 1.20 0.58
N LEU A 91 7.78 1.49 1.82
CA LEU A 91 7.03 2.71 2.07
C LEU A 91 7.89 3.94 1.79
N GLU A 92 9.16 3.89 2.15
CA GLU A 92 10.04 5.02 1.88
C GLU A 92 10.24 5.24 0.39
N MET A 93 10.39 4.16 -0.35
CA MET A 93 10.54 4.28 -1.80
C MET A 93 9.32 4.92 -2.43
N LEU A 94 8.13 4.48 -2.01
CA LEU A 94 6.89 5.06 -2.54
C LEU A 94 6.76 6.52 -2.16
N ARG A 95 7.08 6.84 -0.91
CA ARG A 95 6.95 8.23 -0.44
C ARG A 95 7.85 9.15 -1.24
N LYS A 96 9.09 8.72 -1.47
CA LYS A 96 10.01 9.53 -2.24
C LYS A 96 9.55 9.70 -3.68
N ALA A 97 9.04 8.64 -4.28
CA ALA A 97 8.57 8.72 -5.65
C ALA A 97 7.39 9.68 -5.78
N LEU A 98 6.49 9.65 -4.80
CA LEU A 98 5.36 10.57 -4.80
C LEU A 98 5.82 12.01 -4.66
N GLU A 99 6.81 12.25 -3.81
CA GLU A 99 7.32 13.60 -3.62
C GLU A 99 7.96 14.15 -4.88
N LYS A 100 8.61 13.28 -5.64
CA LYS A 100 9.26 13.69 -6.86
C LYS A 100 8.30 13.79 -8.03
N GLY A 101 7.08 13.34 -7.86
CA GLY A 101 6.13 13.33 -8.96
C GLY A 101 6.40 12.25 -9.99
N GLU A 102 7.16 11.23 -9.63
CA GLU A 102 7.42 10.12 -10.54
C GLU A 102 6.22 9.22 -10.61
N GLU A 103 5.59 9.12 -11.76
CA GLU A 103 4.39 8.31 -11.90
C GLU A 103 4.55 7.26 -12.94
N GLU A 104 5.59 7.32 -13.67
CA GLU A 104 5.81 6.41 -14.74
C GLU A 104 7.13 5.73 -14.62
#